data_316bfc5bcabded10fec741ed714e5bfa
#
_entry.id   316bfc5bcabded10fec741ed714e5bfa
#
_cell.length_a   1.000
_cell.length_b   1.000
_cell.length_c   1.000
_cell.angle_alpha   90.00
_cell.angle_beta   90.00
_cell.angle_gamma   90.00
#
_symmetry.space_group_name_H-M   'P 1'
#
loop_
_entity.id
_entity.type
_entity.pdbx_description
1 polymer ?
#
loop_
_entity_poly.entity_id
_entity_poly.type
_entity_poly.pdbx_seq_one_letter_code
_entity_poly.pdbx_strand_id
1 'polypeptide(L)'
;RYYKKLLSVEKEDYAVYAPSPFQKERRKLFVGRDVSTKYTRRTDQMYERFASYIAAALQAKKGNYIAFFPSYRFLEEVYEKFQRYQTEDVICIVQEQSMDEEKREAFLQAFDQDRSESLIGFCVMGGIFSEGIDLTEERLIGAFLVGTGLPQVCNEREILKQYFDRHGENGFSYAYLYPGMNKVLQAAGRVIRT
;
A
#
# COMPACT_ATOMS: atom_id res chain seq x y z
N ARG A 1 5.73 -12.63 16.45
CA ARG A 1 4.74 -13.53 17.09
C ARG A 1 3.77 -14.16 16.07
N TYR A 2 3.16 -13.39 15.14
CA TYR A 2 2.16 -13.87 14.17
C TYR A 2 2.66 -15.07 13.36
N TYR A 3 3.73 -14.90 12.59
CA TYR A 3 4.28 -15.98 11.75
C TYR A 3 4.77 -17.17 12.57
N LYS A 4 5.37 -16.95 13.75
CA LYS A 4 5.78 -18.05 14.62
C LYS A 4 4.60 -18.94 15.00
N LYS A 5 3.44 -18.35 15.32
CA LYS A 5 2.23 -19.12 15.67
C LYS A 5 1.59 -19.85 14.49
N LEU A 6 1.79 -19.36 13.27
CA LEU A 6 1.25 -20.01 12.06
C LEU A 6 2.16 -21.12 11.53
N LEU A 7 3.48 -20.96 11.66
CA LEU A 7 4.48 -21.80 10.98
C LEU A 7 5.25 -22.73 11.93
N SER A 8 5.21 -22.48 13.23
CA SER A 8 5.97 -23.23 14.23
C SER A 8 5.06 -23.86 15.25
N VAL A 9 5.18 -25.17 15.42
CA VAL A 9 4.43 -25.97 16.39
C VAL A 9 5.25 -26.24 17.64
N GLU A 10 6.59 -26.16 17.55
CA GLU A 10 7.50 -26.53 18.62
C GLU A 10 7.86 -25.33 19.51
N LYS A 11 7.93 -25.56 20.82
CA LYS A 11 8.28 -24.51 21.79
C LYS A 11 9.72 -24.07 21.68
N GLU A 12 10.59 -24.93 21.17
CA GLU A 12 12.04 -24.72 21.07
C GLU A 12 12.47 -23.94 19.82
N ASP A 13 11.54 -23.74 18.87
CA ASP A 13 11.80 -22.89 17.71
C ASP A 13 12.12 -21.46 18.13
N TYR A 14 13.28 -20.96 17.73
CA TYR A 14 13.71 -19.60 18.03
C TYR A 14 13.48 -18.67 16.83
N ALA A 15 13.34 -17.39 17.14
CA ALA A 15 13.20 -16.36 16.14
C ALA A 15 14.48 -15.50 16.08
N VAL A 16 14.99 -15.28 14.88
CA VAL A 16 16.09 -14.35 14.64
C VAL A 16 15.52 -12.98 14.31
N TYR A 17 15.95 -11.96 15.05
CA TYR A 17 15.57 -10.58 14.80
C TYR A 17 16.78 -9.81 14.29
N ALA A 18 16.78 -9.49 12.99
CA ALA A 18 17.79 -8.62 12.41
C ALA A 18 17.32 -7.16 12.48
N PRO A 19 18.15 -6.21 12.92
CA PRO A 19 17.84 -4.80 12.82
C PRO A 19 17.79 -4.39 11.34
N SER A 20 16.96 -3.37 11.05
CA SER A 20 16.89 -2.81 9.69
C SER A 20 18.23 -2.13 9.37
N PRO A 21 18.84 -2.40 8.20
CA PRO A 21 20.03 -1.69 7.76
C PRO A 21 19.78 -0.25 7.33
N PHE A 22 18.51 0.12 7.14
CA PHE A 22 18.12 1.43 6.63
C PHE A 22 18.07 2.48 7.73
N GLN A 23 18.66 3.64 7.47
CA GLN A 23 18.73 4.75 8.41
C GLN A 23 17.35 5.36 8.64
N LYS A 24 16.93 5.46 9.91
CA LYS A 24 15.62 6.00 10.29
C LYS A 24 15.49 7.49 9.96
N GLU A 25 16.59 8.21 9.97
CA GLU A 25 16.68 9.66 9.72
C GLU A 25 16.36 10.05 8.27
N ARG A 26 16.57 9.13 7.34
CA ARG A 26 16.24 9.30 5.92
C ARG A 26 14.78 9.05 5.59
N ARG A 27 14.00 8.59 6.57
CA ARG A 27 12.58 8.25 6.39
C ARG A 27 11.71 9.28 7.10
N LYS A 28 10.73 9.83 6.38
CA LYS A 28 9.63 10.62 6.95
C LYS A 28 8.34 9.83 6.85
N LEU A 29 7.59 9.78 7.93
CA LEU A 29 6.28 9.13 7.99
C LEU A 29 5.23 10.18 8.36
N PHE A 30 4.23 10.34 7.50
CA PHE A 30 3.07 11.20 7.72
C PHE A 30 1.83 10.34 7.92
N VAL A 31 0.98 10.73 8.87
CA VAL A 31 -0.26 10.00 9.17
C VAL A 31 -1.44 10.96 9.04
N GLY A 32 -2.27 10.76 8.02
CA GLY A 32 -3.57 11.45 7.88
C GLY A 32 -4.54 10.96 8.95
N ARG A 33 -4.91 11.82 9.89
CA ARG A 33 -5.78 11.48 11.03
C ARG A 33 -7.26 11.77 10.78
N ASP A 34 -7.56 12.54 9.77
CA ASP A 34 -8.89 13.04 9.38
C ASP A 34 -9.47 12.31 8.16
N VAL A 35 -8.80 11.25 7.70
CA VAL A 35 -9.22 10.38 6.60
C VAL A 35 -9.53 8.96 7.08
N SER A 36 -10.44 8.27 6.40
CA SER A 36 -10.85 6.91 6.75
C SER A 36 -11.28 6.11 5.53
N THR A 37 -10.84 4.86 5.46
CA THR A 37 -11.27 3.90 4.43
C THR A 37 -12.46 3.05 4.84
N LYS A 38 -13.02 3.25 6.05
CA LYS A 38 -14.21 2.53 6.52
C LYS A 38 -15.37 2.74 5.56
N TYR A 39 -16.06 1.65 5.22
CA TYR A 39 -17.18 1.68 4.26
C TYR A 39 -18.22 2.76 4.60
N THR A 40 -18.59 2.86 5.88
CA THR A 40 -19.58 3.83 6.38
C THR A 40 -19.13 5.29 6.35
N ARG A 41 -17.86 5.56 6.04
CA ARG A 41 -17.26 6.91 5.95
C ARG A 41 -16.83 7.26 4.53
N ARG A 42 -17.13 6.43 3.55
CA ARG A 42 -16.79 6.67 2.15
C ARG A 42 -17.80 7.66 1.57
N THR A 43 -17.37 8.90 1.43
CA THR A 43 -18.13 10.00 0.82
C THR A 43 -17.24 10.70 -0.20
N ASP A 44 -17.85 11.45 -1.10
CA ASP A 44 -17.13 12.28 -2.09
C ASP A 44 -16.11 13.19 -1.41
N GLN A 45 -16.49 13.81 -0.29
CA GLN A 45 -15.61 14.67 0.48
C GLN A 45 -14.41 13.88 1.06
N MET A 46 -14.61 12.62 1.42
CA MET A 46 -13.50 11.75 1.90
C MET A 46 -12.53 11.42 0.77
N TYR A 47 -13.05 11.06 -0.42
CA TYR A 47 -12.20 10.82 -1.59
C TYR A 47 -11.44 12.08 -2.03
N GLU A 48 -12.11 13.24 -2.04
CA GLU A 48 -11.49 14.55 -2.30
C GLU A 48 -10.32 14.81 -1.34
N ARG A 49 -10.49 14.48 -0.06
CA ARG A 49 -9.45 14.67 0.96
C ARG A 49 -8.24 13.78 0.74
N PHE A 50 -8.42 12.53 0.32
CA PHE A 50 -7.30 11.66 -0.11
C PHE A 50 -6.57 12.26 -1.32
N ALA A 51 -7.31 12.72 -2.31
CA ALA A 51 -6.75 13.36 -3.50
C ALA A 51 -5.94 14.61 -3.14
N SER A 52 -6.44 15.46 -2.24
CA SER A 52 -5.73 16.66 -1.80
C SER A 52 -4.43 16.36 -1.05
N TYR A 53 -4.37 15.30 -0.24
CA TYR A 53 -3.12 14.87 0.40
C TYR A 53 -2.07 14.42 -0.62
N ILE A 54 -2.49 13.68 -1.64
CA ILE A 54 -1.59 13.25 -2.72
C ILE A 54 -1.06 14.48 -3.46
N ALA A 55 -1.95 15.40 -3.85
CA ALA A 55 -1.57 16.61 -4.56
C ALA A 55 -0.60 17.48 -3.75
N ALA A 56 -0.86 17.69 -2.46
CA ALA A 56 0.00 18.47 -1.58
C ALA A 56 1.42 17.89 -1.48
N ALA A 57 1.55 16.56 -1.44
CA ALA A 57 2.88 15.94 -1.39
C ALA A 57 3.64 16.08 -2.72
N LEU A 58 2.96 15.91 -3.87
CA LEU A 58 3.56 16.11 -5.20
C LEU A 58 4.02 17.56 -5.40
N GLN A 59 3.26 18.54 -4.90
CA GLN A 59 3.65 19.95 -4.93
C GLN A 59 4.84 20.25 -4.01
N ALA A 60 4.91 19.56 -2.86
CA ALA A 60 5.98 19.79 -1.88
C ALA A 60 7.35 19.26 -2.34
N LYS A 61 7.39 18.18 -3.10
CA LYS A 61 8.63 17.61 -3.61
C LYS A 61 8.38 16.89 -4.94
N LYS A 62 9.13 17.30 -5.98
CA LYS A 62 9.13 16.60 -7.27
C LYS A 62 9.79 15.22 -7.15
N GLY A 63 9.26 14.25 -7.90
CA GLY A 63 9.81 12.90 -8.01
C GLY A 63 8.73 11.84 -8.27
N ASN A 64 9.11 10.58 -8.15
CA ASN A 64 8.24 9.46 -8.43
C ASN A 64 7.56 8.95 -7.17
N TYR A 65 6.26 8.74 -7.26
CA TYR A 65 5.40 8.31 -6.16
C TYR A 65 4.52 7.13 -6.59
N ILE A 66 4.07 6.35 -5.60
CA ILE A 66 3.06 5.32 -5.80
C ILE A 66 1.99 5.44 -4.73
N ALA A 67 0.72 5.27 -5.10
CA ALA A 67 -0.41 5.27 -4.18
C ALA A 67 -1.11 3.91 -4.20
N PHE A 68 -1.16 3.24 -3.04
CA PHE A 68 -1.80 1.95 -2.88
C PHE A 68 -3.16 2.08 -2.21
N PHE A 69 -4.19 1.63 -2.89
CA PHE A 69 -5.59 1.70 -2.46
C PHE A 69 -6.15 0.34 -2.06
N PRO A 70 -7.18 0.26 -1.21
CA PRO A 70 -7.74 -1.00 -0.74
C PRO A 70 -8.53 -1.77 -1.81
N SER A 71 -8.94 -1.13 -2.89
CA SER A 71 -9.66 -1.74 -4.01
C SER A 71 -9.64 -0.84 -5.24
N TYR A 72 -9.91 -1.41 -6.43
CA TYR A 72 -10.04 -0.65 -7.69
C TYR A 72 -11.10 0.44 -7.60
N ARG A 73 -12.28 0.14 -7.08
CA ARG A 73 -13.34 1.15 -6.90
C ARG A 73 -12.88 2.33 -6.05
N PHE A 74 -12.14 2.08 -4.95
CA PHE A 74 -11.63 3.16 -4.11
C PHE A 74 -10.56 3.98 -4.85
N LEU A 75 -9.71 3.32 -5.61
CA LEU A 75 -8.70 3.94 -6.46
C LEU A 75 -9.37 4.87 -7.48
N GLU A 76 -10.36 4.38 -8.22
CA GLU A 76 -11.11 5.12 -9.25
C GLU A 76 -11.76 6.39 -8.68
N GLU A 77 -12.45 6.28 -7.54
CA GLU A 77 -13.08 7.40 -6.84
C GLU A 77 -12.06 8.49 -6.44
N VAL A 78 -10.90 8.08 -5.89
CA VAL A 78 -9.85 9.06 -5.52
C VAL A 78 -9.18 9.63 -6.76
N TYR A 79 -8.91 8.82 -7.77
CA TYR A 79 -8.28 9.27 -9.01
C TYR A 79 -9.16 10.30 -9.75
N GLU A 80 -10.48 10.08 -9.83
CA GLU A 80 -11.42 11.04 -10.39
C GLU A 80 -11.33 12.41 -9.70
N LYS A 81 -11.27 12.42 -8.35
CA LYS A 81 -11.10 13.66 -7.60
C LYS A 81 -9.71 14.27 -7.82
N PHE A 82 -8.68 13.43 -7.91
CA PHE A 82 -7.29 13.88 -8.11
C PHE A 82 -7.09 14.59 -9.45
N GLN A 83 -7.81 14.24 -10.50
CA GLN A 83 -7.74 14.91 -11.80
C GLN A 83 -7.97 16.44 -11.71
N ARG A 84 -8.68 16.91 -10.68
CA ARG A 84 -8.90 18.36 -10.45
C ARG A 84 -7.67 19.08 -9.92
N TYR A 85 -6.73 18.35 -9.35
CA TYR A 85 -5.45 18.84 -8.80
C TYR A 85 -4.28 18.60 -9.73
N GLN A 86 -4.48 17.81 -10.77
CA GLN A 86 -3.43 17.47 -11.72
C GLN A 86 -2.99 18.70 -12.49
N THR A 87 -1.68 18.93 -12.51
CA THR A 87 -1.02 19.99 -13.29
C THR A 87 -0.22 19.37 -14.42
N GLU A 88 0.27 20.19 -15.36
CA GLU A 88 1.12 19.74 -16.48
C GLU A 88 2.42 19.09 -15.98
N ASP A 89 2.88 19.45 -14.78
CA ASP A 89 4.07 18.91 -14.12
C ASP A 89 3.85 17.53 -13.46
N VAL A 90 2.67 16.90 -13.60
CA VAL A 90 2.35 15.61 -12.96
C VAL A 90 1.81 14.61 -13.97
N ILE A 91 2.54 13.53 -14.14
CA ILE A 91 2.13 12.38 -14.96
C ILE A 91 1.48 11.33 -14.05
N CYS A 92 0.29 10.87 -14.45
CA CYS A 92 -0.44 9.84 -13.74
C CYS A 92 -0.47 8.56 -14.54
N ILE A 93 -0.16 7.45 -13.92
CA ILE A 93 -0.37 6.11 -14.45
C ILE A 93 -1.26 5.31 -13.49
N VAL A 94 -2.17 4.54 -14.04
CA VAL A 94 -3.20 3.85 -13.25
C VAL A 94 -3.17 2.36 -13.55
N GLN A 95 -3.16 1.56 -12.50
CA GLN A 95 -3.27 0.11 -12.63
C GLN A 95 -4.67 -0.28 -13.10
N GLU A 96 -4.75 -0.97 -14.23
CA GLU A 96 -5.99 -1.59 -14.72
C GLU A 96 -6.28 -2.92 -13.99
N GLN A 97 -7.55 -3.35 -13.97
CA GLN A 97 -7.93 -4.63 -13.34
C GLN A 97 -7.33 -5.84 -14.06
N SER A 98 -7.17 -5.75 -15.37
CA SER A 98 -6.56 -6.79 -16.20
C SER A 98 -5.42 -6.19 -16.99
N MET A 99 -4.20 -6.39 -16.52
CA MET A 99 -2.98 -6.00 -17.21
C MET A 99 -2.27 -7.27 -17.67
N ASP A 100 -1.96 -7.32 -18.96
CA ASP A 100 -1.01 -8.29 -19.50
C ASP A 100 0.43 -7.94 -19.09
N GLU A 101 1.38 -8.78 -19.45
CA GLU A 101 2.78 -8.58 -19.06
C GLU A 101 3.38 -7.32 -19.72
N GLU A 102 3.01 -7.03 -20.96
CA GLU A 102 3.48 -5.84 -21.68
C GLU A 102 3.04 -4.54 -20.98
N LYS A 103 1.78 -4.42 -20.62
CA LYS A 103 1.26 -3.27 -19.86
C LYS A 103 1.89 -3.15 -18.49
N ARG A 104 2.14 -4.30 -17.83
CA ARG A 104 2.80 -4.32 -16.53
C ARG A 104 4.24 -3.83 -16.63
N GLU A 105 4.99 -4.29 -17.63
CA GLU A 105 6.35 -3.82 -17.89
C GLU A 105 6.38 -2.33 -18.24
N ALA A 106 5.48 -1.87 -19.10
CA ALA A 106 5.37 -0.45 -19.46
C ALA A 106 5.07 0.42 -18.23
N PHE A 107 4.21 -0.04 -17.32
CA PHE A 107 3.93 0.66 -16.06
C PHE A 107 5.19 0.80 -15.21
N LEU A 108 6.00 -0.26 -15.11
CA LEU A 108 7.26 -0.23 -14.33
C LEU A 108 8.33 0.62 -15.01
N GLN A 109 8.49 0.49 -16.33
CA GLN A 109 9.45 1.28 -17.11
C GLN A 109 9.17 2.79 -17.03
N ALA A 110 7.92 3.19 -16.76
CA ALA A 110 7.61 4.59 -16.55
C ALA A 110 8.37 5.19 -15.35
N PHE A 111 8.72 4.41 -14.34
CA PHE A 111 9.51 4.85 -13.18
C PHE A 111 11.01 4.95 -13.46
N ASP A 112 11.50 4.34 -14.54
CA ASP A 112 12.91 4.33 -14.91
C ASP A 112 13.32 5.51 -15.80
N GLN A 113 12.35 6.29 -16.27
CA GLN A 113 12.60 7.40 -17.17
C GLN A 113 13.01 8.66 -16.41
N ASP A 114 14.12 9.27 -16.82
CA ASP A 114 14.48 10.60 -16.38
C ASP A 114 13.48 11.62 -16.93
N ARG A 115 12.90 12.41 -16.03
CA ARG A 115 11.89 13.41 -16.39
C ARG A 115 11.93 14.62 -15.47
N SER A 116 11.44 15.74 -15.97
CA SER A 116 11.29 16.97 -15.19
C SER A 116 9.99 17.00 -14.38
N GLU A 117 9.02 16.19 -14.77
CA GLU A 117 7.71 16.09 -14.13
C GLU A 117 7.74 15.09 -12.97
N SER A 118 6.78 15.19 -12.06
CA SER A 118 6.51 14.16 -11.07
C SER A 118 5.71 13.03 -11.71
N LEU A 119 6.02 11.79 -11.34
CA LEU A 119 5.21 10.62 -11.72
C LEU A 119 4.47 10.09 -10.50
N ILE A 120 3.20 9.77 -10.65
CA ILE A 120 2.46 9.02 -9.65
C ILE A 120 1.75 7.81 -10.27
N GLY A 121 2.02 6.62 -9.70
CA GLY A 121 1.31 5.39 -9.99
C GLY A 121 0.16 5.15 -9.01
N PHE A 122 -1.05 4.96 -9.51
CA PHE A 122 -2.22 4.57 -8.72
C PHE A 122 -2.39 3.06 -8.80
N CYS A 123 -2.27 2.35 -7.67
CA CYS A 123 -2.24 0.89 -7.61
C CYS A 123 -3.17 0.34 -6.53
N VAL A 124 -3.52 -0.94 -6.63
CA VAL A 124 -4.27 -1.64 -5.59
C VAL A 124 -3.32 -2.39 -4.65
N MET A 125 -3.55 -2.26 -3.34
CA MET A 125 -2.77 -2.92 -2.30
C MET A 125 -2.96 -4.44 -2.36
N GLY A 126 -1.85 -5.20 -2.37
CA GLY A 126 -1.88 -6.66 -2.56
C GLY A 126 -2.13 -7.08 -4.02
N GLY A 127 -2.10 -6.15 -4.98
CA GLY A 127 -2.08 -6.42 -6.41
C GLY A 127 -0.65 -6.64 -6.94
N ILE A 128 -0.54 -6.82 -8.26
CA ILE A 128 0.71 -7.15 -8.97
C ILE A 128 1.87 -6.16 -8.70
N PHE A 129 1.56 -4.92 -8.36
CA PHE A 129 2.57 -3.89 -8.05
C PHE A 129 2.89 -3.74 -6.55
N SER A 130 2.19 -4.43 -5.66
CA SER A 130 2.55 -4.45 -4.24
C SER A 130 3.56 -5.54 -3.89
N GLU A 131 3.75 -6.52 -4.79
CA GLU A 131 4.72 -7.61 -4.67
C GLU A 131 5.62 -7.63 -5.92
N GLY A 132 6.93 -7.89 -5.74
CA GLY A 132 7.84 -8.08 -6.88
C GLY A 132 8.30 -6.84 -7.65
N ILE A 133 7.95 -5.61 -7.23
CA ILE A 133 8.52 -4.40 -7.82
C ILE A 133 9.87 -4.11 -7.16
N ASP A 134 10.88 -3.87 -7.97
CA ASP A 134 12.20 -3.44 -7.53
C ASP A 134 12.52 -2.04 -8.09
N LEU A 135 11.91 -1.04 -7.47
CA LEU A 135 12.19 0.38 -7.76
C LEU A 135 13.19 0.88 -6.70
N THR A 136 14.47 0.83 -7.03
CA THR A 136 15.56 1.26 -6.15
C THR A 136 15.90 2.73 -6.35
N GLU A 137 16.57 3.33 -5.35
CA GLU A 137 17.10 4.69 -5.37
C GLU A 137 16.01 5.79 -5.59
N GLU A 138 16.30 6.78 -6.41
CA GLU A 138 15.40 7.91 -6.70
C GLU A 138 14.21 7.55 -7.59
N ARG A 139 14.14 6.29 -8.07
CA ARG A 139 13.02 5.79 -8.88
C ARG A 139 11.69 5.81 -8.14
N LEU A 140 11.72 5.78 -6.80
CA LEU A 140 10.52 5.89 -5.97
C LEU A 140 10.86 6.60 -4.67
N ILE A 141 10.45 7.86 -4.54
CA ILE A 141 10.75 8.69 -3.36
C ILE A 141 9.65 8.72 -2.32
N GLY A 142 8.44 8.25 -2.65
CA GLY A 142 7.34 8.25 -1.71
C GLY A 142 6.23 7.26 -2.04
N ALA A 143 5.53 6.79 -0.99
CA ALA A 143 4.35 5.96 -1.15
C ALA A 143 3.19 6.45 -0.28
N PHE A 144 1.99 6.46 -0.85
CA PHE A 144 0.74 6.68 -0.13
C PHE A 144 0.08 5.34 0.14
N LEU A 145 -0.14 5.03 1.41
CA LEU A 145 -0.78 3.79 1.84
C LEU A 145 -2.18 4.11 2.34
N VAL A 146 -3.17 3.88 1.50
CA VAL A 146 -4.57 4.24 1.77
C VAL A 146 -5.27 3.05 2.42
N GLY A 147 -5.36 3.08 3.74
CA GLY A 147 -5.99 2.03 4.53
C GLY A 147 -5.10 0.82 4.78
N THR A 148 -5.69 -0.23 5.31
CA THR A 148 -4.99 -1.45 5.75
C THR A 148 -5.12 -2.63 4.79
N GLY A 149 -5.86 -2.48 3.69
CA GLY A 149 -6.04 -3.57 2.71
C GLY A 149 -6.54 -4.88 3.34
N LEU A 150 -7.49 -4.79 4.29
CA LEU A 150 -8.04 -5.99 4.93
C LEU A 150 -8.53 -6.96 3.88
N PRO A 151 -8.22 -8.26 4.01
CA PRO A 151 -8.72 -9.28 3.11
C PRO A 151 -10.27 -9.33 3.13
N GLN A 152 -10.84 -9.76 2.03
CA GLN A 152 -12.29 -10.00 1.96
C GLN A 152 -12.71 -11.12 2.92
N VAL A 153 -13.93 -11.03 3.42
CA VAL A 153 -14.56 -12.09 4.22
C VAL A 153 -14.80 -13.29 3.31
N CYS A 154 -14.29 -14.45 3.72
CA CYS A 154 -14.49 -15.72 3.05
C CYS A 154 -14.52 -16.85 4.08
N ASN A 155 -15.02 -18.02 3.69
CA ASN A 155 -15.18 -19.16 4.59
C ASN A 155 -13.86 -19.59 5.26
N GLU A 156 -12.77 -19.64 4.50
CA GLU A 156 -11.46 -20.02 4.99
C GLU A 156 -10.97 -19.10 6.11
N ARG A 157 -11.21 -17.79 5.96
CA ARG A 157 -10.85 -16.80 6.97
C ARG A 157 -11.73 -16.85 8.19
N GLU A 158 -13.01 -17.14 8.02
CA GLU A 158 -13.92 -17.34 9.16
C GLU A 158 -13.58 -18.62 9.94
N ILE A 159 -13.16 -19.70 9.26
CA ILE A 159 -12.64 -20.90 9.90
C ILE A 159 -11.38 -20.58 10.70
N LEU A 160 -10.43 -19.87 10.09
CA LEU A 160 -9.19 -19.44 10.75
C LEU A 160 -9.47 -18.53 11.96
N LYS A 161 -10.39 -17.59 11.83
CA LYS A 161 -10.83 -16.71 12.90
C LYS A 161 -11.40 -17.53 14.07
N GLN A 162 -12.34 -18.43 13.80
CA GLN A 162 -12.93 -19.30 14.82
C GLN A 162 -11.90 -20.20 15.51
N TYR A 163 -10.94 -20.73 14.75
CA TYR A 163 -9.86 -21.52 15.31
C TYR A 163 -9.09 -20.74 16.38
N PHE A 164 -8.63 -19.51 16.06
CA PHE A 164 -7.90 -18.69 17.02
C PHE A 164 -8.76 -18.21 18.19
N ASP A 165 -10.04 -17.88 17.96
CA ASP A 165 -10.97 -17.51 19.03
C ASP A 165 -11.13 -18.68 20.06
N ARG A 166 -11.23 -19.92 19.58
CA ARG A 166 -11.31 -21.12 20.45
C ARG A 166 -10.03 -21.41 21.22
N HIS A 167 -8.89 -20.95 20.74
CA HIS A 167 -7.59 -21.12 21.41
C HIS A 167 -7.19 -19.90 22.26
N GLY A 168 -8.14 -19.03 22.62
CA GLY A 168 -7.90 -17.88 23.51
C GLY A 168 -7.14 -16.72 22.88
N GLU A 169 -7.08 -16.66 21.56
CA GLU A 169 -6.45 -15.56 20.80
C GLU A 169 -7.54 -14.70 20.15
N ASN A 170 -7.16 -13.51 19.66
CA ASN A 170 -8.09 -12.68 18.90
C ASN A 170 -8.15 -13.14 17.44
N GLY A 171 -9.14 -13.95 17.07
CA GLY A 171 -9.26 -14.52 15.75
C GLY A 171 -9.37 -13.48 14.63
N PHE A 172 -10.00 -12.32 14.87
CA PHE A 172 -10.04 -11.24 13.90
C PHE A 172 -8.64 -10.70 13.60
N SER A 173 -7.78 -10.59 14.60
CA SER A 173 -6.41 -10.14 14.40
C SER A 173 -5.64 -11.12 13.51
N TYR A 174 -5.79 -12.41 13.71
CA TYR A 174 -5.08 -13.43 12.92
C TYR A 174 -5.63 -13.59 11.50
N ALA A 175 -6.94 -13.56 11.34
CA ALA A 175 -7.57 -13.77 10.03
C ALA A 175 -7.56 -12.54 9.12
N TYR A 176 -7.59 -11.34 9.71
CA TYR A 176 -7.80 -10.10 8.95
C TYR A 176 -6.74 -9.02 9.23
N LEU A 177 -6.53 -8.64 10.50
CA LEU A 177 -5.71 -7.48 10.84
C LEU A 177 -4.24 -7.69 10.48
N TYR A 178 -3.62 -8.78 10.94
CA TYR A 178 -2.22 -9.06 10.66
C TYR A 178 -1.94 -9.27 9.17
N PRO A 179 -2.73 -10.05 8.40
CA PRO A 179 -2.59 -10.12 6.96
C PRO A 179 -2.72 -8.76 6.25
N GLY A 180 -3.68 -7.93 6.68
CA GLY A 180 -3.83 -6.58 6.16
C GLY A 180 -2.62 -5.69 6.44
N MET A 181 -2.10 -5.72 7.67
CA MET A 181 -0.89 -4.98 8.05
C MET A 181 0.36 -5.47 7.31
N ASN A 182 0.47 -6.77 7.03
CA ASN A 182 1.57 -7.29 6.23
C ASN A 182 1.57 -6.70 4.81
N LYS A 183 0.41 -6.55 4.18
CA LYS A 183 0.30 -5.86 2.88
C LYS A 183 0.75 -4.40 2.95
N VAL A 184 0.39 -3.70 4.03
CA VAL A 184 0.85 -2.32 4.27
C VAL A 184 2.37 -2.27 4.41
N LEU A 185 2.96 -3.19 5.19
CA LEU A 185 4.41 -3.25 5.39
C LEU A 185 5.16 -3.62 4.10
N GLN A 186 4.62 -4.54 3.30
CA GLN A 186 5.17 -4.88 1.99
C GLN A 186 5.16 -3.66 1.06
N ALA A 187 4.03 -2.96 0.95
CA ALA A 187 3.91 -1.75 0.14
C ALA A 187 4.83 -0.62 0.63
N ALA A 188 4.92 -0.39 1.95
CA ALA A 188 5.85 0.57 2.53
C ALA A 188 7.32 0.22 2.26
N GLY A 189 7.64 -1.07 2.28
CA GLY A 189 8.98 -1.58 2.00
C GLY A 189 9.48 -1.30 0.57
N ARG A 190 8.58 -0.90 -0.34
CA ARG A 190 8.99 -0.53 -1.71
C ARG A 190 9.78 0.79 -1.76
N VAL A 191 9.55 1.69 -0.81
CA VAL A 191 10.23 2.98 -0.71
C VAL A 191 11.47 2.89 0.20
N ILE A 192 11.56 1.87 1.05
CA ILE A 192 12.64 1.73 2.05
C ILE A 192 13.64 0.70 1.49
N ARG A 193 14.49 1.10 0.55
CA ARG A 193 15.41 0.16 -0.11
C ARG A 193 16.86 0.62 -0.26
N THR A 194 17.19 1.87 0.05
CA THR A 194 18.55 2.41 0.01
C THR A 194 18.83 3.37 1.13
#